data_72ccd3b10ffcf8efbfe5283ac10a8ae6
#
_entry.id   72ccd3b10ffcf8efbfe5283ac10a8ae6
#
_cell.length_a   1.000
_cell.length_b   1.000
_cell.length_c   1.000
_cell.angle_alpha   90.00
_cell.angle_beta   90.00
_cell.angle_gamma   90.00
#
_symmetry.space_group_name_H-M   'P 1'
#
loop_
_entity.id
_entity.type
_entity.pdbx_description
1 polymer ?
#
loop_
_entity_poly.entity_id
_entity_poly.type
_entity_poly.pdbx_seq_one_letter_code
_entity_poly.pdbx_strand_id
1 'polypeptide(L)'
;MAAEPRALNPQTLPAVSHTGYPEPYRTRVLPREVRAVGDALGLTRIGVNLVRVLPGKASSMRHWRTHEDEFVYVLEGELVLRTDAGEEILRAGMCAGFPAAAGDGHHLLNRSAAPAAFLVVSNRDPEDTARYCDPDVDLMWSPPQARGRMTRRDGTPC
;
A
#
# COMPACT_ATOMS: atom_id res chain seq x y z
N MET A 1 -22.09 19.19 14.03
CA MET A 1 -20.95 18.32 13.69
C MET A 1 -19.68 19.16 13.75
N ALA A 2 -18.65 18.67 14.39
CA ALA A 2 -17.36 19.36 14.34
C ALA A 2 -16.82 19.34 12.91
N ALA A 3 -16.30 20.46 12.44
CA ALA A 3 -15.63 20.53 11.14
C ALA A 3 -14.36 19.66 11.18
N GLU A 4 -14.10 18.94 10.11
CA GLU A 4 -12.86 18.20 9.99
C GLU A 4 -11.65 19.13 9.99
N PRO A 5 -10.52 18.70 10.60
CA PRO A 5 -9.35 19.55 10.68
C PRO A 5 -8.79 19.85 9.28
N ARG A 6 -8.33 21.09 9.06
CA ARG A 6 -7.64 21.47 7.82
C ARG A 6 -6.16 21.11 7.82
N ALA A 7 -5.59 20.87 9.00
CA ALA A 7 -4.22 20.47 9.18
C ALA A 7 -4.09 19.57 10.40
N LEU A 8 -3.21 18.60 10.32
CA LEU A 8 -2.90 17.70 11.43
C LEU A 8 -1.45 17.21 11.33
N ASN A 9 -0.92 16.75 12.45
CA ASN A 9 0.32 15.98 12.45
C ASN A 9 -0.02 14.50 12.28
N PRO A 10 0.41 13.84 11.18
CA PRO A 10 0.07 12.43 10.94
C PRO A 10 0.52 11.48 12.06
N GLN A 11 1.58 11.83 12.80
CA GLN A 11 2.08 11.02 13.91
C GLN A 11 1.11 10.94 15.09
N THR A 12 0.16 11.87 15.19
CA THR A 12 -0.88 11.85 16.25
C THR A 12 -2.05 10.94 15.91
N LEU A 13 -2.16 10.47 14.67
CA LEU A 13 -3.20 9.55 14.27
C LEU A 13 -2.93 8.13 14.80
N PRO A 14 -3.98 7.36 15.11
CA PRO A 14 -3.80 5.97 15.48
C PRO A 14 -3.16 5.18 14.32
N ALA A 15 -2.15 4.38 14.65
CA ALA A 15 -1.58 3.43 13.71
C ALA A 15 -2.40 2.14 13.71
N VAL A 16 -2.76 1.67 12.53
CA VAL A 16 -3.44 0.38 12.33
C VAL A 16 -2.43 -0.62 11.80
N SER A 17 -2.25 -1.73 12.52
CA SER A 17 -1.43 -2.86 12.10
C SER A 17 -2.34 -4.02 11.70
N HIS A 18 -3.01 -3.87 10.58
CA HIS A 18 -3.97 -4.83 10.05
C HIS A 18 -3.77 -5.02 8.55
N THR A 19 -4.11 -6.19 8.05
CA THR A 19 -4.15 -6.48 6.61
C THR A 19 -5.24 -7.50 6.31
N GLY A 20 -5.82 -7.42 5.11
CA GLY A 20 -6.74 -8.43 4.59
C GLY A 20 -6.04 -9.68 4.04
N TYR A 21 -4.71 -9.68 3.97
CA TYR A 21 -3.99 -10.86 3.48
C TYR A 21 -4.19 -12.08 4.38
N PRO A 22 -4.50 -13.26 3.81
CA PRO A 22 -4.43 -14.53 4.53
C PRO A 22 -2.97 -14.95 4.74
N GLU A 23 -2.74 -15.97 5.56
CA GLU A 23 -1.43 -16.63 5.60
C GLU A 23 -1.18 -17.42 4.30
N PRO A 24 0.07 -17.52 3.83
CA PRO A 24 1.32 -17.05 4.47
C PRO A 24 1.67 -15.59 4.17
N TYR A 25 0.87 -14.87 3.40
CA TYR A 25 1.17 -13.50 2.94
C TYR A 25 1.10 -12.47 4.06
N ARG A 26 0.22 -12.68 5.04
CA ARG A 26 0.08 -11.81 6.22
C ARG A 26 1.42 -11.63 6.95
N THR A 27 2.13 -12.71 7.20
CA THR A 27 3.43 -12.69 7.88
C THR A 27 4.50 -11.92 7.12
N ARG A 28 4.41 -11.84 5.78
CA ARG A 28 5.35 -11.06 4.95
C ARG A 28 5.19 -9.54 5.11
N VAL A 29 4.01 -9.10 5.53
CA VAL A 29 3.64 -7.68 5.63
C VAL A 29 3.63 -7.21 7.06
N LEU A 30 3.05 -7.97 7.97
CA LEU A 30 2.87 -7.55 9.37
C LEU A 30 4.09 -7.87 10.26
N PRO A 31 4.34 -7.02 11.26
CA PRO A 31 3.61 -5.79 11.56
C PRO A 31 3.95 -4.66 10.59
N ARG A 32 2.94 -3.97 10.12
CA ARG A 32 3.04 -2.77 9.29
C ARG A 32 2.11 -1.74 9.87
N GLU A 33 2.56 -0.51 10.05
CA GLU A 33 1.74 0.55 10.59
C GLU A 33 1.18 1.42 9.46
N VAL A 34 -0.11 1.65 9.45
CA VAL A 34 -0.80 2.53 8.51
C VAL A 34 -1.58 3.59 9.26
N ARG A 35 -1.39 4.84 8.90
CA ARG A 35 -2.19 5.98 9.39
C ARG A 35 -2.96 6.58 8.23
N ALA A 36 -4.28 6.60 8.34
CA ALA A 36 -5.20 7.06 7.29
C ALA A 36 -5.32 8.59 7.31
N VAL A 37 -4.33 9.27 6.76
CA VAL A 37 -4.23 10.74 6.78
C VAL A 37 -5.36 11.38 5.96
N GLY A 38 -5.64 10.84 4.78
CA GLY A 38 -6.69 11.36 3.92
C GLY A 38 -8.07 11.29 4.56
N ASP A 39 -8.38 10.17 5.20
CA ASP A 39 -9.66 9.99 5.89
C ASP A 39 -9.81 10.96 7.07
N ALA A 40 -8.74 11.16 7.84
CA ALA A 40 -8.72 12.10 8.95
C ALA A 40 -8.86 13.58 8.53
N LEU A 41 -8.58 13.88 7.26
CA LEU A 41 -8.75 15.20 6.65
C LEU A 41 -10.06 15.32 5.83
N GLY A 42 -10.90 14.30 5.81
CA GLY A 42 -12.17 14.28 5.06
C GLY A 42 -11.99 14.18 3.54
N LEU A 43 -10.88 13.69 3.04
CA LEU A 43 -10.64 13.54 1.61
C LEU A 43 -11.38 12.30 1.07
N THR A 44 -12.23 12.51 0.07
CA THR A 44 -13.08 11.43 -0.46
C THR A 44 -12.64 10.91 -1.82
N ARG A 45 -11.93 11.71 -2.61
CA ARG A 45 -11.54 11.38 -3.98
C ARG A 45 -10.13 10.80 -4.10
N ILE A 46 -9.32 11.00 -3.09
CA ILE A 46 -7.97 10.46 -2.99
C ILE A 46 -7.76 9.75 -1.66
N GLY A 47 -6.99 8.69 -1.68
CA GLY A 47 -6.45 8.04 -0.49
C GLY A 47 -5.07 8.61 -0.18
N VAL A 48 -4.81 8.93 1.08
CA VAL A 48 -3.49 9.37 1.55
C VAL A 48 -3.19 8.63 2.83
N ASN A 49 -2.16 7.78 2.80
CA ASN A 49 -1.74 7.01 3.97
C ASN A 49 -0.27 7.22 4.26
N LEU A 50 0.05 7.36 5.54
CA LEU A 50 1.41 7.25 6.04
C LEU A 50 1.65 5.79 6.45
N VAL A 51 2.65 5.16 5.82
CA VAL A 51 2.95 3.74 6.02
C VAL A 51 4.36 3.60 6.58
N ARG A 52 4.49 2.78 7.62
CA ARG A 52 5.77 2.40 8.21
C ARG A 52 5.99 0.91 8.05
N VAL A 53 7.12 0.55 7.46
CA VAL A 53 7.53 -0.84 7.17
C VAL A 53 8.72 -1.20 8.04
N LEU A 54 8.58 -2.24 8.84
CA LEU A 54 9.65 -2.72 9.72
C LEU A 54 10.69 -3.53 8.94
N PRO A 55 11.91 -3.68 9.49
CA PRO A 55 12.94 -4.50 8.88
C PRO A 55 12.45 -5.91 8.53
N GLY A 56 12.80 -6.39 7.34
CA GLY A 56 12.43 -7.71 6.84
C GLY A 56 10.99 -7.83 6.31
N LYS A 57 10.22 -6.73 6.29
CA LYS A 57 8.81 -6.76 5.86
C LYS A 57 8.61 -6.06 4.50
N ALA A 58 7.48 -6.36 3.88
CA ALA A 58 7.01 -5.74 2.65
C ALA A 58 5.84 -4.78 2.92
N SER A 59 5.68 -3.77 2.06
CA SER A 59 4.53 -2.89 2.09
C SER A 59 3.22 -3.62 1.73
N SER A 60 3.34 -4.56 0.81
CA SER A 60 2.25 -5.37 0.27
C SER A 60 2.84 -6.56 -0.49
N MET A 61 2.02 -7.47 -0.98
CA MET A 61 2.43 -8.38 -2.05
C MET A 61 2.51 -7.59 -3.36
N ARG A 62 3.42 -8.00 -4.25
CA ARG A 62 3.63 -7.29 -5.52
C ARG A 62 2.38 -7.33 -6.39
N HIS A 63 1.86 -6.15 -6.75
CA HIS A 63 0.60 -5.99 -7.46
C HIS A 63 0.58 -4.75 -8.33
N TRP A 64 -0.37 -4.68 -9.23
CA TRP A 64 -0.76 -3.49 -9.99
C TRP A 64 -2.27 -3.25 -9.86
N ARG A 65 -2.70 -2.02 -10.09
CA ARG A 65 -4.09 -1.57 -9.97
C ARG A 65 -4.72 -1.40 -11.35
N THR A 66 -5.99 -1.72 -11.46
CA THR A 66 -6.70 -1.61 -12.75
C THR A 66 -7.17 -0.19 -13.05
N HIS A 67 -7.58 0.58 -12.03
CA HIS A 67 -8.19 1.91 -12.19
C HIS A 67 -7.55 3.00 -11.32
N GLU A 68 -6.74 2.63 -10.34
CA GLU A 68 -6.10 3.60 -9.45
C GLU A 68 -4.63 3.81 -9.82
N ASP A 69 -4.25 5.08 -9.99
CA ASP A 69 -2.85 5.48 -9.97
C ASP A 69 -2.36 5.49 -8.54
N GLU A 70 -1.12 5.08 -8.31
CA GLU A 70 -0.47 5.16 -7.01
C GLU A 70 0.81 5.98 -7.11
N PHE A 71 1.03 6.79 -6.09
CA PHE A 71 2.25 7.58 -5.91
C PHE A 71 2.81 7.32 -4.52
N VAL A 72 4.13 7.14 -4.42
CA VAL A 72 4.82 7.00 -3.13
C VAL A 72 5.93 8.03 -3.02
N TYR A 73 6.10 8.56 -1.81
CA TYR A 73 7.20 9.45 -1.45
C TYR A 73 7.84 8.93 -0.16
N VAL A 74 9.12 8.59 -0.21
CA VAL A 74 9.85 8.06 0.96
C VAL A 74 10.21 9.20 1.89
N LEU A 75 9.78 9.10 3.15
CA LEU A 75 9.98 10.11 4.18
C LEU A 75 11.14 9.77 5.10
N GLU A 76 11.37 8.49 5.36
CA GLU A 76 12.37 8.01 6.32
C GLU A 76 12.92 6.66 5.89
N GLY A 77 14.22 6.47 6.07
CA GLY A 77 14.87 5.19 5.85
C GLY A 77 15.12 4.86 4.38
N GLU A 78 15.20 3.57 4.12
CA GLU A 78 15.51 3.00 2.81
C GLU A 78 14.57 1.83 2.51
N LEU A 79 14.03 1.82 1.29
CA LEU A 79 13.15 0.77 0.79
C LEU A 79 13.65 0.28 -0.57
N VAL A 80 13.47 -0.98 -0.86
CA VAL A 80 13.71 -1.55 -2.18
C VAL A 80 12.39 -1.58 -2.94
N LEU A 81 12.29 -0.84 -4.02
CA LEU A 81 11.20 -0.94 -4.98
C LEU A 81 11.49 -2.12 -5.91
N ARG A 82 10.57 -3.08 -5.99
CA ARG A 82 10.60 -4.18 -6.94
C ARG A 82 9.48 -4.04 -7.96
N THR A 83 9.86 -4.09 -9.25
CA THR A 83 8.97 -4.09 -10.42
C THR A 83 9.38 -5.22 -11.37
N ASP A 84 8.72 -5.33 -12.52
CA ASP A 84 9.13 -6.29 -13.58
C ASP A 84 10.50 -5.94 -14.17
N ALA A 85 10.89 -4.66 -14.13
CA ALA A 85 12.20 -4.19 -14.59
C ALA A 85 13.36 -4.54 -13.64
N GLY A 86 13.05 -4.99 -12.40
CA GLY A 86 14.05 -5.33 -11.39
C GLY A 86 13.85 -4.59 -10.07
N GLU A 87 14.95 -4.33 -9.40
CA GLU A 87 14.97 -3.71 -8.08
C GLU A 87 15.71 -2.39 -8.08
N GLU A 88 15.21 -1.45 -7.32
CA GLU A 88 15.74 -0.10 -7.20
C GLU A 88 15.66 0.36 -5.74
N ILE A 89 16.70 1.02 -5.24
CA ILE A 89 16.71 1.53 -3.87
C ILE A 89 16.12 2.92 -3.83
N LEU A 90 15.07 3.10 -3.04
CA LEU A 90 14.48 4.40 -2.71
C LEU A 90 14.88 4.83 -1.31
N ARG A 91 15.44 6.04 -1.21
CA ARG A 91 15.80 6.69 0.04
C ARG A 91 14.88 7.86 0.34
N ALA A 92 14.93 8.36 1.56
CA ALA A 92 14.19 9.57 1.95
C ALA A 92 14.38 10.71 0.94
N GLY A 93 13.27 11.32 0.51
CA GLY A 93 13.25 12.34 -0.55
C GLY A 93 13.04 11.81 -1.97
N MET A 94 13.09 10.49 -2.18
CA MET A 94 12.79 9.89 -3.47
C MET A 94 11.31 9.51 -3.58
N CYS A 95 10.81 9.46 -4.81
CA CYS A 95 9.42 9.09 -5.11
C CYS A 95 9.34 8.09 -6.26
N ALA A 96 8.20 7.42 -6.37
CA ALA A 96 7.84 6.56 -7.49
C ALA A 96 6.35 6.68 -7.80
N GLY A 97 5.97 6.42 -9.04
CA GLY A 97 4.59 6.45 -9.50
C GLY A 97 4.23 5.18 -10.28
N PHE A 98 3.01 4.72 -10.09
CA PHE A 98 2.49 3.49 -10.69
C PHE A 98 1.16 3.78 -11.38
N PRO A 99 1.18 4.01 -12.71
CA PRO A 99 -0.04 4.26 -13.47
C PRO A 99 -1.00 3.08 -13.41
N ALA A 100 -2.30 3.37 -13.38
CA ALA A 100 -3.33 2.37 -13.49
C ALA A 100 -3.19 1.55 -14.77
N ALA A 101 -3.57 0.27 -14.70
CA ALA A 101 -3.57 -0.67 -15.83
C ALA A 101 -2.20 -0.88 -16.51
N ALA A 102 -1.10 -0.52 -15.86
CA ALA A 102 0.24 -0.68 -16.42
C ALA A 102 0.68 -2.15 -16.57
N GLY A 103 0.05 -3.05 -15.81
CA GLY A 103 0.40 -4.48 -15.82
C GLY A 103 1.70 -4.82 -15.10
N ASP A 104 2.49 -3.83 -14.72
CA ASP A 104 3.75 -3.98 -13.98
C ASP A 104 3.48 -3.89 -12.48
N GLY A 105 3.60 -5.00 -11.79
CA GLY A 105 3.38 -5.06 -10.35
C GLY A 105 4.54 -4.48 -9.56
N HIS A 106 4.20 -3.81 -8.47
CA HIS A 106 5.16 -3.18 -7.57
C HIS A 106 4.91 -3.52 -6.10
N HIS A 107 5.93 -3.46 -5.31
CA HIS A 107 5.89 -3.34 -3.86
C HIS A 107 7.20 -2.76 -3.31
N LEU A 108 7.19 -2.38 -2.05
CA LEU A 108 8.34 -1.86 -1.33
C LEU A 108 8.77 -2.86 -0.26
N LEU A 109 10.06 -3.18 -0.22
CA LEU A 109 10.66 -4.11 0.72
C LEU A 109 11.61 -3.36 1.65
N ASN A 110 11.51 -3.58 2.95
CA ASN A 110 12.51 -3.07 3.88
C ASN A 110 13.56 -4.14 4.16
N ARG A 111 14.69 -4.04 3.48
CA ARG A 111 15.85 -4.92 3.69
C ARG A 111 16.92 -4.28 4.59
N SER A 112 16.64 -3.08 5.10
CA SER A 112 17.54 -2.38 6.02
C SER A 112 17.36 -2.86 7.47
N ALA A 113 18.23 -2.38 8.35
CA ALA A 113 18.17 -2.70 9.77
C ALA A 113 17.27 -1.76 10.58
N ALA A 114 16.70 -0.74 9.95
CA ALA A 114 15.87 0.28 10.60
C ALA A 114 14.48 0.36 9.95
N PRO A 115 13.44 0.83 10.66
CA PRO A 115 12.15 1.11 10.06
C PRO A 115 12.27 2.15 8.94
N ALA A 116 11.41 2.02 7.93
CA ALA A 116 11.27 3.00 6.85
C ALA A 116 9.83 3.47 6.77
N ALA A 117 9.62 4.71 6.32
CA ALA A 117 8.30 5.29 6.20
C ALA A 117 8.13 5.98 4.85
N PHE A 118 6.94 5.86 4.28
CA PHE A 118 6.57 6.51 3.04
C PHE A 118 5.12 7.00 3.08
N LEU A 119 4.85 8.02 2.30
CA LEU A 119 3.51 8.48 2.01
C LEU A 119 3.05 7.79 0.73
N VAL A 120 1.86 7.22 0.73
CA VAL A 120 1.21 6.70 -0.47
C VAL A 120 -0.06 7.50 -0.75
N VAL A 121 -0.20 7.93 -2.01
CA VAL A 121 -1.36 8.67 -2.50
C VAL A 121 -1.93 7.93 -3.70
N SER A 122 -3.23 7.74 -3.72
CA SER A 122 -3.94 7.16 -4.87
C SER A 122 -5.28 7.87 -5.07
N ASN A 123 -5.80 7.88 -6.30
CA ASN A 123 -7.20 8.17 -6.49
C ASN A 123 -8.05 7.02 -5.92
N ARG A 124 -9.33 7.28 -5.73
CA ARG A 124 -10.29 6.26 -5.32
C ARG A 124 -11.26 5.98 -6.46
N ASP A 125 -11.23 4.75 -6.96
CA ASP A 125 -12.11 4.28 -8.01
C ASP A 125 -12.92 3.08 -7.51
N PRO A 126 -14.26 3.11 -7.59
CA PRO A 126 -15.10 2.03 -7.07
C PRO A 126 -14.98 0.71 -7.85
N GLU A 127 -14.41 0.73 -9.04
CA GLU A 127 -14.22 -0.44 -9.90
C GLU A 127 -12.78 -0.99 -9.84
N ASP A 128 -11.89 -0.34 -9.07
CA ASP A 128 -10.50 -0.77 -9.00
C ASP A 128 -10.34 -2.18 -8.45
N THR A 129 -9.42 -2.92 -9.03
CA THR A 129 -8.98 -4.23 -8.54
C THR A 129 -7.46 -4.26 -8.43
N ALA A 130 -6.92 -5.04 -7.48
CA ALA A 130 -5.51 -5.32 -7.41
C ALA A 130 -5.21 -6.70 -7.98
N ARG A 131 -4.25 -6.75 -8.89
CA ARG A 131 -3.75 -7.95 -9.55
C ARG A 131 -2.37 -8.29 -9.02
N TYR A 132 -2.24 -9.44 -8.39
CA TYR A 132 -0.98 -9.91 -7.83
C TYR A 132 -0.17 -10.66 -8.88
N CYS A 133 1.13 -10.37 -8.95
CA CYS A 133 1.99 -10.75 -10.06
C CYS A 133 2.87 -11.96 -9.78
N ASP A 134 3.30 -12.15 -8.53
CA ASP A 134 4.23 -13.22 -8.22
C ASP A 134 3.57 -14.60 -8.33
N PRO A 135 4.26 -15.62 -8.88
CA PRO A 135 3.68 -16.94 -9.11
C PRO A 135 3.21 -17.65 -7.85
N ASP A 136 3.84 -17.34 -6.71
CA ASP A 136 3.51 -17.90 -5.39
C ASP A 136 2.39 -17.13 -4.68
N VAL A 137 1.84 -16.07 -5.30
CA VAL A 137 0.76 -15.26 -4.73
C VAL A 137 -0.53 -15.50 -5.50
N ASP A 138 -1.32 -16.45 -5.01
CA ASP A 138 -2.63 -16.79 -5.57
C ASP A 138 -3.73 -15.92 -4.95
N LEU A 139 -3.69 -14.62 -5.26
CA LEU A 139 -4.61 -13.64 -4.72
C LEU A 139 -5.16 -12.70 -5.80
N MET A 140 -6.35 -12.20 -5.53
CA MET A 140 -6.97 -11.07 -6.20
C MET A 140 -7.77 -10.26 -5.19
N TRP A 141 -7.65 -8.93 -5.25
CA TRP A 141 -8.48 -8.04 -4.46
C TRP A 141 -9.48 -7.34 -5.38
N SER A 142 -10.73 -7.29 -4.95
CA SER A 142 -11.81 -6.71 -5.73
C SER A 142 -12.79 -5.91 -4.86
N PRO A 143 -13.55 -4.95 -5.43
CA PRO A 143 -14.55 -4.20 -4.69
C PRO A 143 -15.66 -5.12 -4.10
N PRO A 144 -16.43 -4.61 -3.12
CA PRO A 144 -16.60 -3.20 -2.76
C PRO A 144 -15.46 -2.64 -1.92
N GLN A 145 -15.04 -1.44 -2.27
CA GLN A 145 -13.82 -0.79 -1.80
C GLN A 145 -13.75 -0.56 -0.28
N ALA A 146 -14.86 -0.23 0.37
CA ALA A 146 -14.86 0.05 1.82
C ALA A 146 -14.40 -1.14 2.69
N ARG A 147 -14.44 -2.36 2.13
CA ARG A 147 -13.98 -3.59 2.77
C ARG A 147 -13.47 -4.60 1.74
N GLY A 148 -12.62 -4.19 0.81
CA GLY A 148 -12.18 -4.98 -0.32
C GLY A 148 -12.11 -6.49 -0.06
N ARG A 149 -12.57 -7.26 -0.99
CA ARG A 149 -12.63 -8.72 -0.87
C ARG A 149 -11.37 -9.35 -1.44
N MET A 150 -10.67 -10.08 -0.60
CA MET A 150 -9.56 -10.91 -1.02
C MET A 150 -10.08 -12.29 -1.41
N THR A 151 -9.71 -12.75 -2.60
CA THR A 151 -10.02 -14.10 -3.11
C THR A 151 -8.76 -14.69 -3.73
N ARG A 152 -8.81 -15.97 -4.07
CA ARG A 152 -7.84 -16.56 -4.99
C ARG A 152 -8.09 -16.02 -6.41
N ARG A 153 -7.12 -16.24 -7.30
CA ARG A 153 -7.22 -15.78 -8.70
C ARG A 153 -8.41 -16.35 -9.46
N ASP A 154 -8.85 -17.53 -9.10
CA ASP A 154 -10.05 -18.17 -9.66
C ASP A 154 -11.38 -17.66 -9.06
N GLY A 155 -11.32 -16.72 -8.12
CA GLY A 155 -12.47 -16.14 -7.44
C GLY A 155 -12.95 -16.92 -6.22
N THR A 156 -12.34 -18.05 -5.87
CA THR A 156 -12.71 -18.81 -4.67
C THR A 156 -12.22 -18.11 -3.40
N PRO A 157 -12.88 -18.31 -2.25
CA PRO A 157 -12.43 -17.76 -0.97
C PRO A 157 -11.02 -18.22 -0.57
N CYS A 158 -10.28 -17.34 0.10
CA CYS A 158 -8.99 -17.70 0.70
C CYS A 158 -9.18 -18.45 2.02
#